data_1cfa2a6fea97964f812c6f11be219cee
#
_entry.id   1cfa2a6fea97964f812c6f11be219cee
#
_cell.length_a   1.000
_cell.length_b   1.000
_cell.length_c   1.000
_cell.angle_alpha   90.00
_cell.angle_beta   90.00
_cell.angle_gamma   90.00
#
_symmetry.space_group_name_H-M   'P 1'
#
loop_
_entity.id
_entity.type
_entity.pdbx_description
1 polymer ?
#
loop_
_entity_poly.entity_id
_entity_poly.type
_entity_poly.pdbx_seq_one_letter_code
_entity_poly.pdbx_strand_id
1 'polypeptide(L)'
;MKTVVAGALGECVHVAGVMNFLHLAELAGWRTVFLGPAVPIETFLQAAREENADLVGVSYRLTPETGERLLAEFAEAADDLRQQGVKFVFGGTPPVAAKAEAMSGFFERVFDGSQPPEEILAYLRGESAGAQTEANYPQTTIERIAWKAPYPILRHHFGLPTMEATLEGIQKIAEARVLDVISLGIDQDAQENFFHPERQNPRAKGAGGVPVRSAEDYRALFAASRRGNYPLMRTYSGTDDFIRLAELYMETINNAWCAIPLFWFNQMDGRGPYDLEESIDLHQQVMRWYGERQVPVELNEPHHWGMRDAPDVIFVTSAYLSAYNAKAFGVHDYIAQMMFNSPPGTSDAMDLAKMAASLEMIAPLTDADFHIWRQTRTGLLSYPLEPNAARAHLSASIYLQMALKPHIVHIVGHTEAHHAATADDVIDASLMARQSIENALKGQPDMLADPAIQARKDHLIAEAQVTLSAIRSLADHEVQDPLTDPATLGKAVRMGILDAPHLRASKIARGSIQTRIINGGCEAIDAANQPLPERKRLAEFL
;
A
#
# COMPACT_ATOMS: atom_id res chain seq x y z
N MET A 1 9.01 -4.84 32.61
CA MET A 1 8.62 -3.90 31.52
C MET A 1 9.62 -2.76 31.61
N LYS A 2 10.28 -2.44 30.51
CA LYS A 2 11.25 -1.35 30.47
C LYS A 2 10.55 0.01 30.59
N THR A 3 11.21 0.98 31.20
CA THR A 3 10.68 2.32 31.43
C THR A 3 11.50 3.37 30.70
N VAL A 4 10.82 4.28 29.99
CA VAL A 4 11.43 5.46 29.39
C VAL A 4 10.84 6.74 29.98
N VAL A 5 11.73 7.64 30.39
CA VAL A 5 11.39 8.99 30.86
C VAL A 5 11.83 9.99 29.80
N ALA A 6 10.96 10.90 29.34
CA ALA A 6 11.36 11.88 28.34
C ALA A 6 10.66 13.24 28.51
N GLY A 7 11.36 14.30 28.04
CA GLY A 7 10.87 15.67 28.12
C GLY A 7 11.70 16.64 27.27
N ALA A 8 11.29 17.92 27.24
CA ALA A 8 12.04 18.98 26.59
C ALA A 8 12.88 19.75 27.62
N LEU A 9 14.20 19.80 27.39
CA LEU A 9 15.21 20.30 28.32
C LEU A 9 15.24 21.84 28.42
N GLY A 10 15.44 22.35 29.61
CA GLY A 10 15.70 23.76 29.88
C GLY A 10 14.52 24.66 29.52
N GLU A 11 14.70 25.56 28.59
CA GLU A 11 13.67 26.53 28.14
C GLU A 11 12.86 26.02 26.93
N CYS A 12 13.15 24.81 26.45
CA CYS A 12 12.50 24.27 25.26
C CYS A 12 11.07 23.82 25.55
N VAL A 13 10.11 24.50 24.90
CA VAL A 13 8.66 24.18 25.05
C VAL A 13 8.13 23.25 23.95
N HIS A 14 8.97 22.84 23.04
CA HIS A 14 8.58 22.05 21.88
C HIS A 14 8.62 20.55 22.21
N VAL A 15 7.46 19.98 22.43
CA VAL A 15 7.31 18.59 22.90
C VAL A 15 6.75 17.61 21.88
N ALA A 16 6.40 18.07 20.65
CA ALA A 16 5.80 17.18 19.65
C ALA A 16 6.70 15.97 19.32
N GLY A 17 8.01 16.19 19.16
CA GLY A 17 8.97 15.10 18.93
C GLY A 17 9.07 14.13 20.12
N VAL A 18 9.05 14.67 21.35
CA VAL A 18 9.03 13.85 22.57
C VAL A 18 7.79 12.98 22.64
N MET A 19 6.61 13.56 22.37
CA MET A 19 5.35 12.81 22.38
C MET A 19 5.32 11.70 21.32
N ASN A 20 5.84 11.99 20.11
CA ASN A 20 5.96 10.97 19.06
C ASN A 20 6.91 9.84 19.47
N PHE A 21 8.05 10.16 20.06
CA PHE A 21 9.00 9.16 20.56
C PHE A 21 8.38 8.29 21.66
N LEU A 22 7.68 8.89 22.64
CA LEU A 22 7.00 8.15 23.71
C LEU A 22 5.89 7.26 23.17
N HIS A 23 5.12 7.73 22.19
CA HIS A 23 4.12 6.90 21.52
C HIS A 23 4.74 5.66 20.84
N LEU A 24 5.88 5.83 20.15
CA LEU A 24 6.61 4.71 19.57
C LEU A 24 7.15 3.75 20.66
N ALA A 25 7.57 4.29 21.80
CA ALA A 25 8.01 3.47 22.93
C ALA A 25 6.84 2.63 23.51
N GLU A 26 5.64 3.19 23.62
CA GLU A 26 4.43 2.45 24.01
C GLU A 26 4.13 1.31 23.02
N LEU A 27 4.20 1.57 21.72
CA LEU A 27 4.03 0.56 20.66
C LEU A 27 5.12 -0.53 20.72
N ALA A 28 6.31 -0.21 21.24
CA ALA A 28 7.38 -1.16 21.49
C ALA A 28 7.26 -1.90 22.85
N GLY A 29 6.18 -1.63 23.63
CA GLY A 29 5.90 -2.29 24.90
C GLY A 29 6.62 -1.69 26.11
N TRP A 30 7.09 -0.43 26.04
CA TRP A 30 7.68 0.28 27.16
C TRP A 30 6.63 0.99 28.02
N ARG A 31 6.90 1.18 29.28
CA ARG A 31 6.20 2.14 30.14
C ARG A 31 6.80 3.52 29.89
N THR A 32 5.96 4.51 29.62
CA THR A 32 6.38 5.86 29.28
C THR A 32 6.06 6.86 30.39
N VAL A 33 6.97 7.81 30.61
CA VAL A 33 6.79 8.92 31.55
C VAL A 33 7.14 10.22 30.83
N PHE A 34 6.14 11.07 30.63
CA PHE A 34 6.32 12.37 30.01
C PHE A 34 6.53 13.46 31.07
N LEU A 35 7.68 14.13 31.04
CA LEU A 35 8.02 15.17 31.99
C LEU A 35 7.48 16.56 31.64
N GLY A 36 7.10 16.77 30.39
CA GLY A 36 6.59 18.06 29.93
C GLY A 36 7.60 18.92 29.16
N PRO A 37 7.20 20.17 28.87
CA PRO A 37 8.08 21.20 28.33
C PRO A 37 8.92 21.87 29.42
N ALA A 38 10.02 22.50 29.03
CA ALA A 38 10.85 23.37 29.88
C ALA A 38 11.34 22.69 31.17
N VAL A 39 11.81 21.45 31.05
CA VAL A 39 12.19 20.62 32.21
C VAL A 39 13.63 20.92 32.66
N PRO A 40 13.84 21.28 33.93
CA PRO A 40 15.18 21.42 34.52
C PRO A 40 15.96 20.10 34.54
N ILE A 41 17.29 20.16 34.46
CA ILE A 41 18.17 18.99 34.52
C ILE A 41 17.88 18.12 35.74
N GLU A 42 17.80 18.71 36.91
CA GLU A 42 17.55 18.03 38.16
C GLU A 42 16.24 17.24 38.15
N THR A 43 15.20 17.79 37.52
CA THR A 43 13.88 17.14 37.39
C THR A 43 13.98 15.90 36.52
N PHE A 44 14.74 15.94 35.41
CA PHE A 44 15.00 14.74 34.59
C PHE A 44 15.69 13.66 35.42
N LEU A 45 16.76 14.01 36.13
CA LEU A 45 17.56 13.05 36.88
C LEU A 45 16.79 12.46 38.06
N GLN A 46 16.00 13.29 38.73
CA GLN A 46 15.11 12.84 39.81
C GLN A 46 14.07 11.85 39.28
N ALA A 47 13.36 12.21 38.24
CA ALA A 47 12.36 11.33 37.61
C ALA A 47 12.96 10.02 37.10
N ALA A 48 14.15 10.05 36.51
CA ALA A 48 14.84 8.85 36.07
C ALA A 48 15.15 7.89 37.23
N ARG A 49 15.52 8.41 38.40
CA ARG A 49 15.76 7.60 39.63
C ARG A 49 14.45 7.08 40.22
N GLU A 50 13.43 7.94 40.37
CA GLU A 50 12.14 7.58 40.99
C GLU A 50 11.41 6.51 40.16
N GLU A 51 11.46 6.63 38.85
CA GLU A 51 10.77 5.74 37.90
C GLU A 51 11.60 4.49 37.54
N ASN A 52 12.84 4.38 38.05
CA ASN A 52 13.81 3.35 37.69
C ASN A 52 13.93 3.23 36.15
N ALA A 53 14.24 4.34 35.50
CA ALA A 53 14.26 4.42 34.05
C ALA A 53 15.39 3.58 33.45
N ASP A 54 15.07 2.79 32.42
CA ASP A 54 16.07 2.12 31.58
C ASP A 54 16.62 3.06 30.50
N LEU A 55 15.79 4.06 30.11
CA LEU A 55 16.08 5.00 29.02
C LEU A 55 15.61 6.41 29.40
N VAL A 56 16.43 7.43 29.12
CA VAL A 56 16.07 8.84 29.26
C VAL A 56 16.15 9.51 27.89
N GLY A 57 15.02 10.08 27.44
CA GLY A 57 14.88 10.82 26.19
C GLY A 57 14.95 12.33 26.44
N VAL A 58 15.98 12.98 25.98
CA VAL A 58 16.17 14.43 26.10
C VAL A 58 15.89 15.12 24.77
N SER A 59 15.09 16.18 24.77
CA SER A 59 14.83 16.94 23.54
C SER A 59 15.17 18.43 23.73
N TYR A 60 15.79 19.01 22.70
CA TYR A 60 16.05 20.45 22.62
C TYR A 60 16.11 20.89 21.16
N ARG A 61 15.47 22.03 20.82
CA ARG A 61 15.39 22.46 19.40
C ARG A 61 15.46 23.98 19.18
N LEU A 62 15.91 24.74 20.17
CA LEU A 62 16.04 26.20 20.01
C LEU A 62 17.35 26.55 19.30
N THR A 63 18.36 27.02 20.02
CA THR A 63 19.65 27.42 19.43
C THR A 63 20.73 26.36 19.64
N PRO A 64 21.59 26.09 18.64
CA PRO A 64 22.66 25.09 18.78
C PRO A 64 23.63 25.39 19.92
N GLU A 65 24.00 26.65 20.13
CA GLU A 65 24.97 27.06 21.17
C GLU A 65 24.43 26.84 22.59
N THR A 66 23.15 27.21 22.80
CA THR A 66 22.50 26.96 24.11
C THR A 66 22.28 25.47 24.32
N GLY A 67 21.89 24.75 23.23
CA GLY A 67 21.74 23.30 23.26
C GLY A 67 23.04 22.59 23.66
N GLU A 68 24.17 22.94 23.03
CA GLU A 68 25.48 22.37 23.33
C GLU A 68 25.84 22.55 24.83
N ARG A 69 25.64 23.76 25.36
CA ARG A 69 25.91 24.03 26.80
C ARG A 69 25.01 23.23 27.70
N LEU A 70 23.69 23.23 27.48
CA LEU A 70 22.74 22.50 28.30
C LEU A 70 22.95 20.97 28.25
N LEU A 71 23.32 20.44 27.11
CA LEU A 71 23.61 19.02 26.92
C LEU A 71 24.91 18.62 27.65
N ALA A 72 25.91 19.49 27.65
CA ALA A 72 27.15 19.28 28.42
C ALA A 72 26.87 19.25 29.93
N GLU A 73 26.13 20.24 30.45
CA GLU A 73 25.69 20.30 31.85
C GLU A 73 24.85 19.07 32.22
N PHE A 74 23.94 18.64 31.32
CA PHE A 74 23.13 17.44 31.54
C PHE A 74 24.00 16.17 31.62
N ALA A 75 24.95 16.02 30.69
CA ALA A 75 25.82 14.84 30.65
C ALA A 75 26.70 14.71 31.90
N GLU A 76 27.24 15.84 32.40
CA GLU A 76 28.01 15.88 33.65
C GLU A 76 27.14 15.46 34.84
N ALA A 77 25.94 16.02 34.96
CA ALA A 77 25.03 15.75 36.07
C ALA A 77 24.42 14.33 36.03
N ALA A 78 24.38 13.68 34.86
CA ALA A 78 23.79 12.34 34.65
C ALA A 78 24.80 11.19 34.75
N ASP A 79 26.08 11.45 35.03
CA ASP A 79 27.15 10.45 34.98
C ASP A 79 26.91 9.27 35.94
N ASP A 80 26.36 9.51 37.12
CA ASP A 80 25.99 8.46 38.07
C ASP A 80 24.93 7.49 37.55
N LEU A 81 23.90 8.01 36.89
CA LEU A 81 22.84 7.19 36.24
C LEU A 81 23.42 6.37 35.08
N ARG A 82 24.31 6.98 34.30
CA ARG A 82 24.99 6.28 33.21
C ARG A 82 25.83 5.12 33.72
N GLN A 83 26.57 5.32 34.80
CA GLN A 83 27.36 4.25 35.47
C GLN A 83 26.46 3.13 36.01
N GLN A 84 25.21 3.43 36.36
CA GLN A 84 24.21 2.45 36.77
C GLN A 84 23.56 1.72 35.58
N GLY A 85 23.91 2.08 34.33
CA GLY A 85 23.43 1.41 33.13
C GLY A 85 22.20 2.06 32.47
N VAL A 86 21.76 3.24 32.96
CA VAL A 86 20.70 4.01 32.29
C VAL A 86 21.21 4.53 30.95
N LYS A 87 20.43 4.34 29.93
CA LYS A 87 20.73 4.78 28.55
C LYS A 87 20.15 6.16 28.28
N PHE A 88 20.79 6.92 27.41
CA PHE A 88 20.36 8.27 27.06
C PHE A 88 20.20 8.39 25.55
N VAL A 89 19.12 9.02 25.11
CA VAL A 89 18.88 9.37 23.70
C VAL A 89 18.55 10.85 23.58
N PHE A 90 18.89 11.43 22.44
CA PHE A 90 18.61 12.83 22.16
C PHE A 90 17.70 12.96 20.92
N GLY A 91 16.77 13.93 20.96
CA GLY A 91 15.94 14.33 19.83
C GLY A 91 15.94 15.84 19.62
N GLY A 92 16.27 16.31 18.41
CA GLY A 92 16.33 17.74 18.13
C GLY A 92 16.30 18.08 16.65
N THR A 93 16.40 19.40 16.34
CA THR A 93 16.62 19.83 14.96
C THR A 93 18.02 19.46 14.48
N PRO A 94 18.27 19.29 13.16
CA PRO A 94 19.58 18.84 12.67
C PRO A 94 20.78 19.63 13.19
N PRO A 95 20.75 20.99 13.34
CA PRO A 95 21.88 21.73 13.90
C PRO A 95 22.17 21.43 15.38
N VAL A 96 21.13 21.11 16.19
CA VAL A 96 21.30 20.76 17.61
C VAL A 96 21.68 19.29 17.74
N ALA A 97 21.11 18.43 16.91
CA ALA A 97 21.45 17.00 16.85
C ALA A 97 22.94 16.80 16.55
N ALA A 98 23.50 17.56 15.61
CA ALA A 98 24.94 17.54 15.34
C ALA A 98 25.82 17.87 16.58
N LYS A 99 25.34 18.75 17.48
CA LYS A 99 26.02 19.02 18.75
C LYS A 99 25.96 17.84 19.72
N ALA A 100 24.80 17.18 19.79
CA ALA A 100 24.62 15.97 20.61
C ALA A 100 25.49 14.80 20.09
N GLU A 101 25.60 14.61 18.78
CA GLU A 101 26.47 13.61 18.15
C GLU A 101 27.95 13.83 18.45
N ALA A 102 28.39 15.11 18.51
CA ALA A 102 29.76 15.49 18.85
C ALA A 102 30.13 15.16 20.30
N MET A 103 29.16 14.91 21.19
CA MET A 103 29.37 14.47 22.58
C MET A 103 29.66 12.97 22.62
N SER A 104 30.89 12.58 22.25
CA SER A 104 31.33 11.22 22.02
C SER A 104 30.83 10.22 23.09
N GLY A 105 29.84 9.41 22.72
CA GLY A 105 29.39 8.23 23.46
C GLY A 105 28.53 8.50 24.71
N PHE A 106 28.00 9.71 24.92
CA PHE A 106 27.01 9.95 25.97
C PHE A 106 25.61 9.50 25.54
N PHE A 107 25.15 9.96 24.36
CA PHE A 107 23.88 9.52 23.80
C PHE A 107 24.08 8.22 23.01
N GLU A 108 23.31 7.19 23.33
CA GLU A 108 23.31 5.93 22.57
C GLU A 108 22.75 6.12 21.16
N ARG A 109 21.78 7.04 21.02
CA ARG A 109 21.19 7.44 19.73
C ARG A 109 20.83 8.92 19.74
N VAL A 110 21.00 9.53 18.57
CA VAL A 110 20.57 10.90 18.29
C VAL A 110 19.56 10.86 17.15
N PHE A 111 18.43 11.53 17.34
CA PHE A 111 17.34 11.63 16.38
C PHE A 111 17.22 13.09 15.91
N ASP A 112 17.46 13.35 14.64
CA ASP A 112 17.39 14.67 14.01
C ASP A 112 16.09 14.93 13.25
N GLY A 113 15.16 13.98 13.29
CA GLY A 113 13.88 14.00 12.59
C GLY A 113 13.92 13.40 11.19
N SER A 114 15.07 12.94 10.69
CA SER A 114 15.20 12.24 9.41
C SER A 114 14.89 10.74 9.51
N GLN A 115 14.95 10.19 10.73
CA GLN A 115 14.72 8.77 10.95
C GLN A 115 13.23 8.43 10.82
N PRO A 116 12.87 7.42 10.02
CA PRO A 116 11.51 6.94 9.93
C PRO A 116 11.08 6.25 11.24
N PRO A 117 9.77 6.26 11.58
CA PRO A 117 9.25 5.66 12.80
C PRO A 117 9.66 4.21 13.03
N GLU A 118 9.75 3.41 11.98
CA GLU A 118 10.15 2.01 12.03
C GLU A 118 11.61 1.81 12.52
N GLU A 119 12.52 2.73 12.23
CA GLU A 119 13.89 2.69 12.76
C GLU A 119 13.93 2.98 14.26
N ILE A 120 13.10 3.92 14.71
CA ILE A 120 12.95 4.23 16.13
C ILE A 120 12.32 3.04 16.86
N LEU A 121 11.31 2.40 16.27
CA LEU A 121 10.68 1.18 16.81
C LEU A 121 11.68 0.02 16.92
N ALA A 122 12.48 -0.22 15.87
CA ALA A 122 13.50 -1.26 15.86
C ALA A 122 14.53 -1.03 17.00
N TYR A 123 14.99 0.22 17.15
CA TYR A 123 15.87 0.59 18.27
C TYR A 123 15.23 0.29 19.64
N LEU A 124 13.98 0.71 19.84
CA LEU A 124 13.25 0.51 21.09
C LEU A 124 12.98 -0.97 21.40
N ARG A 125 12.85 -1.82 20.39
CA ARG A 125 12.73 -3.29 20.53
C ARG A 125 14.07 -3.97 20.81
N GLY A 126 15.18 -3.23 20.75
CA GLY A 126 16.52 -3.78 20.94
C GLY A 126 17.07 -4.52 19.72
N GLU A 127 16.50 -4.27 18.56
CA GLU A 127 17.01 -4.75 17.29
C GLU A 127 18.28 -3.97 16.95
N SER A 128 19.34 -4.65 16.54
CA SER A 128 20.71 -4.10 16.46
C SER A 128 20.80 -2.82 15.61
N ALA A 129 21.27 -1.74 16.23
CA ALA A 129 21.65 -0.49 15.56
C ALA A 129 23.11 -0.56 15.03
N GLY A 130 23.41 -1.56 14.18
CA GLY A 130 24.61 -1.52 13.33
C GLY A 130 24.40 -0.57 12.17
N ALA A 131 25.46 -0.20 11.45
CA ALA A 131 25.30 0.47 10.15
C ALA A 131 24.26 -0.30 9.35
N GLN A 132 23.14 0.35 9.00
CA GLN A 132 22.03 -0.33 8.35
C GLN A 132 22.47 -0.78 6.96
N THR A 133 22.73 -2.07 6.87
CA THR A 133 23.08 -2.75 5.61
C THR A 133 21.84 -3.44 5.06
N GLU A 134 21.90 -3.88 3.82
CA GLU A 134 20.80 -4.62 3.20
C GLU A 134 20.32 -5.82 4.03
N ALA A 135 21.23 -6.49 4.73
CA ALA A 135 20.93 -7.63 5.59
C ALA A 135 20.01 -7.30 6.79
N ASN A 136 19.87 -6.02 7.14
CA ASN A 136 19.00 -5.57 8.23
C ASN A 136 17.53 -5.37 7.78
N TYR A 137 17.27 -5.41 6.47
CA TYR A 137 15.93 -5.22 5.92
C TYR A 137 15.38 -6.54 5.37
N PRO A 138 14.15 -6.94 5.73
CA PRO A 138 13.51 -8.11 5.13
C PRO A 138 13.41 -8.01 3.62
N GLN A 139 13.76 -9.11 2.93
CA GLN A 139 13.85 -9.16 1.47
C GLN A 139 12.59 -9.71 0.81
N THR A 140 11.61 -10.16 1.58
CA THR A 140 10.31 -10.62 1.09
C THR A 140 9.19 -9.71 1.56
N THR A 141 8.07 -9.70 0.83
CA THR A 141 6.89 -8.89 1.15
C THR A 141 6.33 -9.23 2.53
N ILE A 142 6.17 -10.51 2.81
CA ILE A 142 5.52 -10.95 4.06
C ILE A 142 6.39 -10.63 5.27
N GLU A 143 7.68 -10.88 5.18
CA GLU A 143 8.62 -10.50 6.24
C GLU A 143 8.68 -8.98 6.45
N ARG A 144 8.63 -8.19 5.34
CA ARG A 144 8.62 -6.73 5.42
C ARG A 144 7.35 -6.20 6.09
N ILE A 145 6.18 -6.80 5.82
CA ILE A 145 4.92 -6.48 6.52
C ILE A 145 5.05 -6.78 8.02
N ALA A 146 5.54 -7.97 8.36
CA ALA A 146 5.70 -8.36 9.77
C ALA A 146 6.70 -7.46 10.52
N TRP A 147 7.82 -7.14 9.87
CA TRP A 147 8.86 -6.27 10.45
C TRP A 147 8.35 -4.86 10.72
N LYS A 148 7.49 -4.33 9.84
CA LYS A 148 7.02 -2.95 9.92
C LYS A 148 5.78 -2.77 10.82
N ALA A 149 5.10 -3.85 11.20
CA ALA A 149 3.91 -3.77 12.03
C ALA A 149 4.14 -2.95 13.32
N PRO A 150 3.19 -2.07 13.72
CA PRO A 150 1.81 -1.95 13.25
C PRO A 150 1.60 -1.06 12.02
N TYR A 151 2.66 -0.46 11.47
CA TYR A 151 2.57 0.36 10.26
C TYR A 151 2.41 -0.54 9.02
N PRO A 152 1.55 -0.19 8.06
CA PRO A 152 1.55 -0.85 6.77
C PRO A 152 2.83 -0.56 5.99
N ILE A 153 3.23 -1.46 5.10
CA ILE A 153 4.25 -1.15 4.10
C ILE A 153 3.67 -0.20 3.04
N LEU A 154 4.51 0.71 2.55
CA LEU A 154 4.12 1.73 1.58
C LEU A 154 4.68 1.38 0.21
N ARG A 155 3.85 1.48 -0.82
CA ARG A 155 4.29 1.38 -2.21
C ARG A 155 3.79 2.53 -3.07
N HIS A 156 4.56 2.88 -4.09
CA HIS A 156 4.18 3.86 -5.11
C HIS A 156 4.68 3.39 -6.48
N HIS A 157 3.98 3.76 -7.56
CA HIS A 157 4.51 3.58 -8.90
C HIS A 157 5.57 4.63 -9.21
N PHE A 158 6.67 4.19 -9.84
CA PHE A 158 7.69 5.12 -10.31
C PHE A 158 8.32 4.61 -11.60
N GLY A 159 8.41 5.50 -12.59
CA GLY A 159 9.06 5.26 -13.87
C GLY A 159 8.91 6.51 -14.73
N LEU A 160 10.04 7.07 -15.17
CA LEU A 160 10.13 8.25 -16.01
C LEU A 160 10.44 7.86 -17.46
N PRO A 161 10.21 8.73 -18.46
CA PRO A 161 10.37 8.39 -19.88
C PRO A 161 11.79 7.99 -20.32
N THR A 162 12.79 8.06 -19.44
CA THR A 162 14.18 7.62 -19.72
C THR A 162 14.73 6.75 -18.61
N MET A 163 15.64 5.84 -18.96
CA MET A 163 16.37 5.00 -17.98
C MET A 163 17.17 5.85 -17.00
N GLU A 164 17.90 6.85 -17.49
CA GLU A 164 18.76 7.73 -16.68
C GLU A 164 17.96 8.43 -15.56
N ALA A 165 16.90 9.15 -15.94
CA ALA A 165 16.05 9.86 -14.96
C ALA A 165 15.38 8.90 -13.98
N THR A 166 15.02 7.68 -14.42
CA THR A 166 14.42 6.66 -13.54
C THR A 166 15.45 6.12 -12.55
N LEU A 167 16.67 5.83 -12.98
CA LEU A 167 17.75 5.38 -12.10
C LEU A 167 18.06 6.42 -11.00
N GLU A 168 18.24 7.68 -11.37
CA GLU A 168 18.46 8.79 -10.43
C GLU A 168 17.28 8.93 -9.45
N GLY A 169 16.06 8.85 -9.96
CA GLY A 169 14.86 8.94 -9.13
C GLY A 169 14.72 7.78 -8.15
N ILE A 170 14.99 6.54 -8.56
CA ILE A 170 14.99 5.37 -7.68
C ILE A 170 16.03 5.52 -6.57
N GLN A 171 17.24 5.99 -6.90
CA GLN A 171 18.27 6.24 -5.89
C GLN A 171 17.79 7.24 -4.85
N LYS A 172 17.23 8.36 -5.29
CA LYS A 172 16.72 9.42 -4.43
C LYS A 172 15.58 8.94 -3.52
N ILE A 173 14.62 8.18 -4.06
CA ILE A 173 13.52 7.60 -3.29
C ILE A 173 14.04 6.62 -2.23
N ALA A 174 14.98 5.75 -2.59
CA ALA A 174 15.56 4.80 -1.66
C ALA A 174 16.34 5.48 -0.53
N GLU A 175 17.15 6.49 -0.86
CA GLU A 175 17.91 7.29 0.12
C GLU A 175 17.00 8.07 1.08
N ALA A 176 15.84 8.53 0.61
CA ALA A 176 14.84 9.20 1.43
C ALA A 176 14.14 8.27 2.44
N ARG A 177 14.26 6.93 2.30
CA ARG A 177 13.73 5.92 3.24
C ARG A 177 12.23 6.04 3.51
N VAL A 178 11.46 6.51 2.53
CA VAL A 178 10.03 6.80 2.69
C VAL A 178 9.12 5.72 2.14
N LEU A 179 9.65 4.82 1.31
CA LEU A 179 8.88 3.84 0.55
C LEU A 179 9.45 2.44 0.77
N ASP A 180 8.60 1.45 1.02
CA ASP A 180 9.03 0.06 1.22
C ASP A 180 9.12 -0.73 -0.08
N VAL A 181 8.29 -0.36 -1.07
CA VAL A 181 8.22 -1.04 -2.36
C VAL A 181 8.12 -0.03 -3.48
N ILE A 182 9.07 -0.07 -4.40
CA ILE A 182 9.00 0.66 -5.65
C ILE A 182 8.31 -0.22 -6.69
N SER A 183 7.12 0.20 -7.14
CA SER A 183 6.44 -0.44 -8.26
C SER A 183 6.92 0.22 -9.55
N LEU A 184 7.67 -0.51 -10.38
CA LEU A 184 8.14 0.04 -11.65
C LEU A 184 6.96 0.35 -12.56
N GLY A 185 6.89 1.61 -13.01
CA GLY A 185 6.05 2.04 -14.12
C GLY A 185 6.86 1.86 -15.41
N ILE A 186 6.70 0.73 -16.07
CA ILE A 186 7.34 0.44 -17.36
C ILE A 186 6.50 1.01 -18.51
N ASP A 187 7.14 1.34 -19.63
CA ASP A 187 6.43 1.81 -20.81
C ASP A 187 5.62 0.70 -21.47
N GLN A 188 4.74 1.08 -22.40
CA GLN A 188 3.81 0.16 -23.05
C GLN A 188 4.54 -0.98 -23.78
N ASP A 189 5.62 -0.70 -24.51
CA ASP A 189 6.37 -1.72 -25.22
C ASP A 189 7.09 -2.70 -24.27
N ALA A 190 7.53 -2.26 -23.11
CA ALA A 190 8.09 -3.14 -22.08
C ALA A 190 7.02 -4.06 -21.48
N GLN A 191 5.77 -3.62 -21.45
CA GLN A 191 4.64 -4.40 -20.94
C GLN A 191 4.09 -5.39 -21.96
N GLU A 192 4.01 -5.00 -23.25
CA GLU A 192 3.33 -5.75 -24.29
C GLU A 192 4.27 -6.53 -25.21
N ASN A 193 5.45 -5.97 -25.48
CA ASN A 193 6.35 -6.42 -26.54
C ASN A 193 7.80 -6.61 -26.10
N PHE A 194 8.05 -6.92 -24.81
CA PHE A 194 9.41 -7.03 -24.28
C PHE A 194 10.25 -8.06 -25.05
N PHE A 195 9.71 -9.24 -25.34
CA PHE A 195 10.38 -10.30 -26.09
C PHE A 195 10.20 -10.21 -27.61
N HIS A 196 9.53 -9.16 -28.10
CA HIS A 196 9.21 -8.95 -29.50
C HIS A 196 9.69 -7.58 -30.00
N PRO A 197 11.02 -7.36 -30.10
CA PRO A 197 11.57 -6.06 -30.53
C PRO A 197 11.02 -5.58 -31.88
N GLU A 198 10.67 -6.51 -32.76
CA GLU A 198 10.07 -6.24 -34.08
C GLU A 198 8.67 -5.63 -34.03
N ARG A 199 7.98 -5.77 -32.90
CA ARG A 199 6.64 -5.18 -32.67
C ARG A 199 6.69 -3.86 -31.90
N GLN A 200 7.85 -3.51 -31.32
CA GLN A 200 8.01 -2.30 -30.53
C GLN A 200 7.90 -1.04 -31.40
N ASN A 201 7.32 0.02 -30.84
CA ASN A 201 7.17 1.32 -31.50
C ASN A 201 8.21 2.32 -31.00
N PRO A 202 9.29 2.59 -31.76
CA PRO A 202 10.33 3.54 -31.32
C PRO A 202 9.83 4.96 -31.01
N ARG A 203 8.67 5.36 -31.60
CA ARG A 203 8.05 6.68 -31.35
C ARG A 203 7.30 6.73 -30.02
N ALA A 204 6.95 5.58 -29.45
CA ALA A 204 6.28 5.47 -28.16
C ALA A 204 7.26 5.13 -27.02
N LYS A 205 8.56 5.15 -27.27
CA LYS A 205 9.58 4.86 -26.27
C LYS A 205 9.45 5.83 -25.07
N GLY A 206 9.27 5.27 -23.87
CA GLY A 206 9.05 6.02 -22.64
C GLY A 206 7.60 6.49 -22.44
N ALA A 207 6.67 6.14 -23.31
CA ALA A 207 5.26 6.46 -23.14
C ALA A 207 4.65 5.62 -22.00
N GLY A 208 4.25 6.30 -20.93
CA GLY A 208 3.63 5.68 -19.75
C GLY A 208 4.60 5.16 -18.70
N GLY A 209 5.94 5.23 -18.91
CA GLY A 209 6.91 4.78 -17.94
C GLY A 209 8.32 4.59 -18.47
N VAL A 210 9.16 3.88 -17.72
CA VAL A 210 10.56 3.65 -18.09
C VAL A 210 10.67 2.65 -19.25
N PRO A 211 11.46 2.97 -20.30
CA PRO A 211 11.62 2.13 -21.47
C PRO A 211 12.62 0.98 -21.24
N VAL A 212 12.22 -0.04 -20.49
CA VAL A 212 13.03 -1.24 -20.25
C VAL A 212 13.05 -2.10 -21.52
N ARG A 213 14.23 -2.53 -21.98
CA ARG A 213 14.39 -3.32 -23.21
C ARG A 213 15.25 -4.57 -23.04
N SER A 214 15.90 -4.72 -21.88
CA SER A 214 16.77 -5.86 -21.58
C SER A 214 16.70 -6.28 -20.12
N ALA A 215 17.17 -7.49 -19.81
CA ALA A 215 17.34 -7.97 -18.44
C ALA A 215 18.31 -7.08 -17.65
N GLU A 216 19.32 -6.54 -18.33
CA GLU A 216 20.31 -5.64 -17.74
C GLU A 216 19.69 -4.32 -17.28
N ASP A 217 18.68 -3.80 -18.00
CA ASP A 217 17.94 -2.62 -17.60
C ASP A 217 17.22 -2.87 -16.25
N TYR A 218 16.52 -4.01 -16.12
CA TYR A 218 15.90 -4.40 -14.85
C TYR A 218 16.91 -4.54 -13.72
N ARG A 219 18.06 -5.21 -13.96
CA ARG A 219 19.12 -5.32 -12.96
C ARG A 219 19.69 -3.97 -12.54
N ALA A 220 19.85 -3.05 -13.49
CA ALA A 220 20.30 -1.68 -13.20
C ALA A 220 19.31 -0.93 -12.31
N LEU A 221 17.99 -1.01 -12.61
CA LEU A 221 16.95 -0.40 -11.80
C LEU A 221 16.92 -1.01 -10.38
N PHE A 222 17.07 -2.32 -10.27
CA PHE A 222 17.15 -2.98 -8.97
C PHE A 222 18.39 -2.54 -8.18
N ALA A 223 19.55 -2.51 -8.80
CA ALA A 223 20.80 -2.05 -8.17
C ALA A 223 20.68 -0.60 -7.67
N ALA A 224 19.98 0.26 -8.41
CA ALA A 224 19.73 1.64 -7.99
C ALA A 224 18.94 1.74 -6.68
N SER A 225 18.08 0.78 -6.38
CA SER A 225 17.30 0.72 -5.15
C SER A 225 18.05 0.14 -3.93
N ARG A 226 19.27 -0.45 -4.12
CA ARG A 226 20.02 -1.12 -3.04
C ARG A 226 20.76 -0.14 -2.15
N ARG A 227 20.01 0.78 -1.54
CA ARG A 227 20.47 1.82 -0.62
C ARG A 227 19.35 2.31 0.29
N GLY A 228 19.67 3.15 1.25
CA GLY A 228 18.70 3.75 2.18
C GLY A 228 17.99 2.69 3.03
N ASN A 229 16.72 2.44 2.77
CA ASN A 229 15.95 1.37 3.41
C ASN A 229 15.79 0.13 2.51
N TYR A 230 16.54 0.03 1.44
CA TYR A 230 16.55 -1.12 0.54
C TYR A 230 15.13 -1.53 0.11
N PRO A 231 14.37 -0.66 -0.54
CA PRO A 231 13.00 -0.95 -0.90
C PRO A 231 12.91 -2.17 -1.81
N LEU A 232 11.90 -3.00 -1.60
CA LEU A 232 11.56 -4.08 -2.51
C LEU A 232 11.13 -3.49 -3.86
N MET A 233 11.19 -4.32 -4.90
CA MET A 233 10.78 -3.90 -6.24
C MET A 233 9.75 -4.84 -6.83
N ARG A 234 8.80 -4.30 -7.57
CA ARG A 234 7.82 -5.07 -8.33
C ARG A 234 7.47 -4.39 -9.65
N THR A 235 6.86 -5.14 -10.56
CA THR A 235 6.29 -4.59 -11.79
C THR A 235 5.01 -5.34 -12.18
N TYR A 236 4.33 -4.90 -13.25
CA TYR A 236 3.14 -5.58 -13.80
C TYR A 236 3.50 -6.87 -14.53
N SER A 237 2.55 -7.79 -14.61
CA SER A 237 2.70 -9.09 -15.27
C SER A 237 2.91 -9.04 -16.79
N GLY A 238 2.70 -7.87 -17.41
CA GLY A 238 2.61 -7.78 -18.87
C GLY A 238 1.23 -8.14 -19.41
N THR A 239 1.13 -8.20 -20.74
CA THR A 239 -0.11 -8.55 -21.47
C THR A 239 0.09 -9.71 -22.45
N ASP A 240 1.34 -10.16 -22.60
CA ASP A 240 1.79 -11.31 -23.38
C ASP A 240 2.97 -11.97 -22.66
N ASP A 241 3.40 -13.15 -23.09
CA ASP A 241 4.59 -13.86 -22.56
C ASP A 241 4.63 -13.97 -21.01
N PHE A 242 3.50 -14.11 -20.35
CA PHE A 242 3.35 -13.97 -18.89
C PHE A 242 4.38 -14.76 -18.06
N ILE A 243 4.61 -16.06 -18.37
CA ILE A 243 5.53 -16.91 -17.60
C ILE A 243 6.99 -16.48 -17.86
N ARG A 244 7.34 -16.15 -19.11
CA ARG A 244 8.70 -15.67 -19.42
C ARG A 244 9.01 -14.34 -18.74
N LEU A 245 8.01 -13.43 -18.64
CA LEU A 245 8.14 -12.19 -17.88
C LEU A 245 8.24 -12.47 -16.38
N ALA A 246 7.47 -13.42 -15.85
CA ALA A 246 7.54 -13.81 -14.45
C ALA A 246 8.96 -14.34 -14.09
N GLU A 247 9.53 -15.20 -14.92
CA GLU A 247 10.91 -15.69 -14.78
C GLU A 247 11.91 -14.53 -14.79
N LEU A 248 11.82 -13.66 -15.78
CA LEU A 248 12.67 -12.48 -15.92
C LEU A 248 12.62 -11.58 -14.68
N TYR A 249 11.43 -11.30 -14.17
CA TYR A 249 11.24 -10.44 -13.01
C TYR A 249 11.81 -11.05 -11.73
N MET A 250 11.65 -12.36 -11.53
CA MET A 250 12.27 -13.05 -10.39
C MET A 250 13.80 -13.02 -10.48
N GLU A 251 14.35 -13.24 -11.67
CA GLU A 251 15.81 -13.27 -11.87
C GLU A 251 16.50 -11.90 -11.80
N THR A 252 15.76 -10.82 -12.08
CA THR A 252 16.37 -9.49 -12.26
C THR A 252 16.06 -8.51 -11.13
N ILE A 253 14.82 -8.48 -10.65
CA ILE A 253 14.37 -7.51 -9.63
C ILE A 253 13.89 -8.18 -8.34
N ASN A 254 13.99 -9.50 -8.22
CA ASN A 254 13.42 -10.25 -7.10
C ASN A 254 11.97 -9.81 -6.82
N ASN A 255 11.12 -9.95 -7.84
CA ASN A 255 9.77 -9.37 -7.87
C ASN A 255 8.99 -9.63 -6.58
N ALA A 256 8.68 -8.58 -5.82
CA ALA A 256 8.10 -8.66 -4.47
C ALA A 256 6.75 -9.39 -4.45
N TRP A 257 5.95 -9.26 -5.49
CA TRP A 257 4.72 -10.01 -5.74
C TRP A 257 4.25 -9.85 -7.19
N CYS A 258 3.52 -10.82 -7.69
CA CYS A 258 2.82 -10.73 -8.96
C CYS A 258 1.62 -9.79 -8.85
N ALA A 259 1.38 -8.98 -9.88
CA ALA A 259 0.14 -8.24 -10.01
C ALA A 259 -0.48 -8.54 -11.37
N ILE A 260 -1.61 -9.22 -11.37
CA ILE A 260 -2.30 -9.70 -12.56
C ILE A 260 -3.82 -9.53 -12.41
N PRO A 261 -4.57 -9.24 -13.46
CA PRO A 261 -6.03 -9.31 -13.44
C PRO A 261 -6.52 -10.75 -13.66
N LEU A 262 -7.82 -10.97 -13.55
CA LEU A 262 -8.47 -12.21 -13.98
C LEU A 262 -9.11 -12.06 -15.36
N PHE A 263 -9.86 -10.98 -15.61
CA PHE A 263 -10.65 -10.75 -16.81
C PHE A 263 -10.07 -9.71 -17.79
N TRP A 264 -8.99 -9.01 -17.45
CA TRP A 264 -8.47 -7.86 -18.23
C TRP A 264 -7.13 -8.20 -18.91
N PHE A 265 -6.59 -7.26 -19.67
CA PHE A 265 -5.36 -7.37 -20.46
C PHE A 265 -5.47 -8.36 -21.61
N ASN A 266 -6.56 -8.25 -22.35
CA ASN A 266 -6.86 -9.10 -23.53
C ASN A 266 -7.65 -8.32 -24.57
N GLN A 267 -8.28 -9.01 -25.53
CA GLN A 267 -9.07 -8.38 -26.58
C GLN A 267 -10.34 -7.67 -26.07
N MET A 268 -10.83 -7.99 -24.86
CA MET A 268 -12.01 -7.35 -24.28
C MET A 268 -11.76 -5.85 -24.03
N ASP A 269 -10.60 -5.49 -23.53
CA ASP A 269 -10.20 -4.11 -23.24
C ASP A 269 -9.13 -3.57 -24.21
N GLY A 270 -8.74 -4.35 -25.21
CA GLY A 270 -7.81 -3.97 -26.27
C GLY A 270 -6.35 -3.88 -25.85
N ARG A 271 -5.97 -4.45 -24.69
CA ARG A 271 -4.62 -4.36 -24.12
C ARG A 271 -3.80 -5.65 -24.23
N GLY A 272 -4.32 -6.69 -24.86
CA GLY A 272 -3.60 -7.95 -25.05
C GLY A 272 -4.09 -8.71 -26.26
N PRO A 273 -3.31 -9.68 -26.76
CA PRO A 273 -3.58 -10.39 -28.01
C PRO A 273 -4.63 -11.51 -27.86
N TYR A 274 -4.80 -12.05 -26.66
CA TYR A 274 -5.60 -13.25 -26.40
C TYR A 274 -7.11 -12.97 -26.37
N ASP A 275 -7.92 -13.96 -26.66
CA ASP A 275 -9.35 -13.89 -26.33
C ASP A 275 -9.57 -13.95 -24.80
N LEU A 276 -10.83 -13.78 -24.38
CA LEU A 276 -11.13 -13.66 -22.95
C LEU A 276 -10.88 -14.97 -22.18
N GLU A 277 -11.32 -16.10 -22.73
CA GLU A 277 -11.20 -17.41 -22.08
C GLU A 277 -9.76 -17.87 -22.02
N GLU A 278 -9.01 -17.72 -23.13
CA GLU A 278 -7.59 -18.02 -23.19
C GLU A 278 -6.82 -17.15 -22.19
N SER A 279 -7.14 -15.86 -22.10
CA SER A 279 -6.52 -14.95 -21.15
C SER A 279 -6.78 -15.35 -19.69
N ILE A 280 -8.02 -15.76 -19.35
CA ILE A 280 -8.34 -16.23 -18.00
C ILE A 280 -7.51 -17.47 -17.67
N ASP A 281 -7.42 -18.45 -18.57
CA ASP A 281 -6.61 -19.66 -18.37
C ASP A 281 -5.12 -19.33 -18.18
N LEU A 282 -4.57 -18.45 -18.99
CA LEU A 282 -3.18 -17.99 -18.86
C LEU A 282 -2.93 -17.29 -17.51
N HIS A 283 -3.85 -16.45 -17.06
CA HIS A 283 -3.75 -15.81 -15.75
C HIS A 283 -3.80 -16.83 -14.61
N GLN A 284 -4.63 -17.85 -14.71
CA GLN A 284 -4.68 -18.96 -13.75
C GLN A 284 -3.37 -19.78 -13.74
N GLN A 285 -2.75 -19.98 -14.91
CA GLN A 285 -1.42 -20.60 -15.00
C GLN A 285 -0.34 -19.74 -14.29
N VAL A 286 -0.40 -18.42 -14.44
CA VAL A 286 0.50 -17.50 -13.74
C VAL A 286 0.30 -17.56 -12.22
N MET A 287 -0.96 -17.62 -11.75
CA MET A 287 -1.24 -17.80 -10.32
C MET A 287 -0.57 -19.08 -9.78
N ARG A 288 -0.72 -20.19 -10.50
CA ARG A 288 -0.09 -21.48 -10.14
C ARG A 288 1.43 -21.36 -10.12
N TRP A 289 2.00 -20.73 -11.15
CA TRP A 289 3.46 -20.59 -11.27
C TRP A 289 4.08 -19.81 -10.09
N TYR A 290 3.43 -18.72 -9.65
CA TYR A 290 3.86 -17.95 -8.48
C TYR A 290 3.55 -18.66 -7.16
N GLY A 291 2.39 -19.34 -7.08
CA GLY A 291 2.01 -20.13 -5.91
C GLY A 291 3.03 -21.22 -5.59
N GLU A 292 3.46 -22.01 -6.60
CA GLU A 292 4.51 -23.03 -6.47
C GLU A 292 5.85 -22.48 -5.94
N ARG A 293 6.08 -21.18 -6.10
CA ARG A 293 7.28 -20.46 -5.66
C ARG A 293 7.09 -19.67 -4.37
N GLN A 294 5.91 -19.76 -3.78
CA GLN A 294 5.53 -19.03 -2.56
C GLN A 294 5.73 -17.51 -2.69
N VAL A 295 5.56 -16.96 -3.89
CA VAL A 295 5.57 -15.53 -4.16
C VAL A 295 4.14 -15.02 -4.07
N PRO A 296 3.86 -13.93 -3.32
CA PRO A 296 2.51 -13.40 -3.20
C PRO A 296 1.91 -12.97 -4.54
N VAL A 297 0.58 -13.06 -4.66
CA VAL A 297 -0.15 -12.67 -5.87
C VAL A 297 -1.23 -11.65 -5.52
N GLU A 298 -1.18 -10.49 -6.19
CA GLU A 298 -2.21 -9.45 -6.20
C GLU A 298 -3.09 -9.65 -7.43
N LEU A 299 -4.40 -9.87 -7.22
CA LEU A 299 -5.35 -9.71 -8.31
C LEU A 299 -5.96 -8.31 -8.23
N ASN A 300 -5.58 -7.49 -9.18
CA ASN A 300 -6.07 -6.11 -9.28
C ASN A 300 -7.41 -6.01 -10.03
N GLU A 301 -8.18 -7.07 -9.98
CA GLU A 301 -9.46 -7.26 -10.69
C GLU A 301 -10.55 -6.25 -10.31
N PRO A 302 -10.89 -6.05 -9.01
CA PRO A 302 -12.03 -5.23 -8.65
C PRO A 302 -11.91 -3.78 -9.13
N HIS A 303 -10.70 -3.22 -9.09
CA HIS A 303 -10.52 -1.83 -9.50
C HIS A 303 -10.69 -1.61 -11.01
N HIS A 304 -10.42 -2.61 -11.83
CA HIS A 304 -10.67 -2.50 -13.26
C HIS A 304 -12.16 -2.34 -13.58
N TRP A 305 -13.03 -3.03 -12.86
CA TRP A 305 -14.47 -2.84 -12.93
C TRP A 305 -14.89 -1.47 -12.41
N GLY A 306 -14.41 -1.07 -11.22
CA GLY A 306 -14.71 0.23 -10.61
C GLY A 306 -14.29 1.41 -11.50
N MET A 307 -13.11 1.36 -12.12
CA MET A 307 -12.64 2.39 -13.06
C MET A 307 -13.46 2.47 -14.37
N ARG A 308 -14.34 1.51 -14.61
CA ARG A 308 -15.22 1.49 -15.80
C ARG A 308 -16.68 1.72 -15.45
N ASP A 309 -16.91 2.31 -14.28
CA ASP A 309 -18.23 2.65 -13.74
C ASP A 309 -19.14 1.42 -13.52
N ALA A 310 -18.57 0.23 -13.32
CA ALA A 310 -19.36 -0.93 -12.91
C ALA A 310 -20.06 -0.65 -11.58
N PRO A 311 -21.27 -1.19 -11.35
CA PRO A 311 -21.93 -1.03 -10.06
C PRO A 311 -21.15 -1.71 -8.95
N ASP A 312 -21.29 -1.21 -7.71
CA ASP A 312 -20.54 -1.69 -6.54
C ASP A 312 -20.66 -3.20 -6.34
N VAL A 313 -21.79 -3.81 -6.69
CA VAL A 313 -21.99 -5.27 -6.62
C VAL A 313 -21.03 -6.04 -7.51
N ILE A 314 -20.69 -5.52 -8.69
CA ILE A 314 -19.72 -6.16 -9.60
C ILE A 314 -18.31 -6.05 -9.01
N PHE A 315 -17.96 -4.93 -8.39
CA PHE A 315 -16.70 -4.79 -7.65
C PHE A 315 -16.58 -5.88 -6.57
N VAL A 316 -17.60 -6.05 -5.73
CA VAL A 316 -17.62 -7.06 -4.63
C VAL A 316 -17.57 -8.48 -5.19
N THR A 317 -18.37 -8.76 -6.22
CA THR A 317 -18.37 -10.08 -6.89
C THR A 317 -17.01 -10.42 -7.48
N SER A 318 -16.38 -9.47 -8.16
CA SER A 318 -15.06 -9.67 -8.78
C SER A 318 -13.94 -9.83 -7.74
N ALA A 319 -14.06 -9.16 -6.59
CA ALA A 319 -13.14 -9.37 -5.45
C ALA A 319 -13.21 -10.82 -4.94
N TYR A 320 -14.42 -11.37 -4.81
CA TYR A 320 -14.62 -12.77 -4.43
C TYR A 320 -14.04 -13.72 -5.49
N LEU A 321 -14.38 -13.54 -6.77
CA LEU A 321 -13.86 -14.37 -7.87
C LEU A 321 -12.34 -14.37 -7.91
N SER A 322 -11.72 -13.22 -7.67
CA SER A 322 -10.26 -13.08 -7.61
C SER A 322 -9.64 -13.93 -6.50
N ALA A 323 -10.11 -13.78 -5.27
CA ALA A 323 -9.59 -14.54 -4.13
C ALA A 323 -9.86 -16.04 -4.28
N TYR A 324 -11.05 -16.40 -4.80
CA TYR A 324 -11.45 -17.76 -5.04
C TYR A 324 -10.54 -18.45 -6.07
N ASN A 325 -10.28 -17.78 -7.21
CA ASN A 325 -9.35 -18.29 -8.23
C ASN A 325 -7.92 -18.36 -7.69
N ALA A 326 -7.44 -17.35 -7.00
CA ALA A 326 -6.11 -17.38 -6.41
C ALA A 326 -5.92 -18.60 -5.50
N LYS A 327 -6.88 -18.89 -4.63
CA LYS A 327 -6.87 -20.08 -3.77
C LYS A 327 -6.90 -21.37 -4.57
N ALA A 328 -7.81 -21.49 -5.54
CA ALA A 328 -7.98 -22.69 -6.36
C ALA A 328 -6.73 -23.02 -7.19
N PHE A 329 -5.94 -22.02 -7.56
CA PHE A 329 -4.71 -22.17 -8.32
C PHE A 329 -3.43 -22.12 -7.47
N GLY A 330 -3.54 -22.36 -6.14
CA GLY A 330 -2.40 -22.65 -5.27
C GLY A 330 -1.61 -21.43 -4.81
N VAL A 331 -2.19 -20.24 -4.85
CA VAL A 331 -1.61 -19.04 -4.22
C VAL A 331 -1.67 -19.18 -2.71
N HIS A 332 -0.55 -18.99 -2.00
CA HIS A 332 -0.50 -19.01 -0.54
C HIS A 332 -0.80 -17.63 0.06
N ASP A 333 -0.15 -16.60 -0.46
CA ASP A 333 -0.27 -15.24 0.02
C ASP A 333 -0.99 -14.38 -1.02
N TYR A 334 -2.28 -14.17 -0.80
CA TYR A 334 -3.13 -13.38 -1.68
C TYR A 334 -3.21 -11.93 -1.22
N ILE A 335 -2.88 -10.99 -2.10
CA ILE A 335 -3.00 -9.56 -1.84
C ILE A 335 -4.33 -9.06 -2.40
N ALA A 336 -5.29 -8.82 -1.51
CA ALA A 336 -6.60 -8.29 -1.83
C ALA A 336 -6.53 -6.77 -2.01
N GLN A 337 -6.74 -6.29 -3.24
CA GLN A 337 -6.69 -4.86 -3.54
C GLN A 337 -8.05 -4.18 -3.36
N MET A 338 -8.09 -3.18 -2.49
CA MET A 338 -9.24 -2.36 -2.14
C MET A 338 -9.03 -0.93 -2.65
N MET A 339 -9.73 -0.53 -3.73
CA MET A 339 -9.62 0.80 -4.31
C MET A 339 -10.78 1.68 -3.90
N PHE A 340 -10.48 2.70 -3.10
CA PHE A 340 -11.40 3.74 -2.68
C PHE A 340 -11.62 4.79 -3.76
N ASN A 341 -12.66 5.61 -3.62
CA ASN A 341 -12.98 6.73 -4.50
C ASN A 341 -13.13 6.28 -5.98
N SER A 342 -13.68 5.10 -6.20
CA SER A 342 -13.88 4.53 -7.53
C SER A 342 -15.20 3.74 -7.61
N PRO A 343 -16.09 4.13 -8.56
CA PRO A 343 -15.96 5.24 -9.49
C PRO A 343 -15.98 6.61 -8.81
N PRO A 344 -15.58 7.69 -9.53
CA PRO A 344 -15.67 9.05 -8.97
C PRO A 344 -17.09 9.41 -8.55
N GLY A 345 -17.21 10.12 -7.41
CA GLY A 345 -18.52 10.53 -6.86
C GLY A 345 -19.11 9.57 -5.84
N THR A 346 -18.50 8.40 -5.60
CA THR A 346 -18.84 7.58 -4.43
C THR A 346 -18.49 8.33 -3.14
N SER A 347 -19.33 8.15 -2.11
CA SER A 347 -19.04 8.71 -0.79
C SER A 347 -18.10 7.82 0.00
N ASP A 348 -17.35 8.40 0.92
CA ASP A 348 -16.44 7.67 1.80
C ASP A 348 -17.14 6.53 2.55
N ALA A 349 -18.37 6.78 3.04
CA ALA A 349 -19.15 5.76 3.75
C ALA A 349 -19.53 4.58 2.84
N MET A 350 -19.96 4.85 1.61
CA MET A 350 -20.38 3.79 0.68
C MET A 350 -19.17 3.04 0.10
N ASP A 351 -18.07 3.73 -0.14
CA ASP A 351 -16.80 3.07 -0.49
C ASP A 351 -16.30 2.15 0.63
N LEU A 352 -16.34 2.63 1.88
CA LEU A 352 -15.95 1.81 3.03
C LEU A 352 -16.85 0.57 3.17
N ALA A 353 -18.16 0.72 2.96
CA ALA A 353 -19.10 -0.39 2.94
C ALA A 353 -18.78 -1.41 1.84
N LYS A 354 -18.47 -0.94 0.63
CA LYS A 354 -18.06 -1.79 -0.51
C LYS A 354 -16.78 -2.58 -0.21
N MET A 355 -15.77 -1.93 0.36
CA MET A 355 -14.53 -2.60 0.74
C MET A 355 -14.75 -3.60 1.88
N ALA A 356 -15.56 -3.25 2.87
CA ALA A 356 -15.93 -4.15 3.97
C ALA A 356 -16.70 -5.38 3.47
N ALA A 357 -17.64 -5.19 2.52
CA ALA A 357 -18.36 -6.29 1.87
C ALA A 357 -17.41 -7.24 1.14
N SER A 358 -16.45 -6.69 0.37
CA SER A 358 -15.45 -7.48 -0.33
C SER A 358 -14.61 -8.31 0.65
N LEU A 359 -14.13 -7.70 1.74
CA LEU A 359 -13.33 -8.40 2.75
C LEU A 359 -14.12 -9.47 3.48
N GLU A 360 -15.38 -9.21 3.83
CA GLU A 360 -16.23 -10.17 4.53
C GLU A 360 -16.54 -11.39 3.64
N MET A 361 -16.75 -11.18 2.33
CA MET A 361 -16.98 -12.28 1.39
C MET A 361 -15.74 -13.16 1.19
N ILE A 362 -14.54 -12.60 1.17
CA ILE A 362 -13.31 -13.38 0.95
C ILE A 362 -12.74 -13.97 2.24
N ALA A 363 -13.04 -13.41 3.41
CA ALA A 363 -12.51 -13.87 4.70
C ALA A 363 -12.67 -15.39 4.96
N PRO A 364 -13.81 -16.02 4.62
CA PRO A 364 -13.98 -17.48 4.80
C PRO A 364 -13.06 -18.35 3.93
N LEU A 365 -12.40 -17.78 2.93
CA LEU A 365 -11.42 -18.50 2.11
C LEU A 365 -10.09 -18.72 2.82
N THR A 366 -9.81 -17.97 3.89
CA THR A 366 -8.57 -18.08 4.68
C THR A 366 -8.50 -19.42 5.39
N ASP A 367 -7.35 -20.10 5.28
CA ASP A 367 -7.01 -21.32 6.02
C ASP A 367 -5.49 -21.40 6.26
N ALA A 368 -4.95 -22.57 6.56
CA ALA A 368 -3.53 -22.78 6.84
C ALA A 368 -2.63 -22.53 5.61
N ASP A 369 -3.18 -22.69 4.41
CA ASP A 369 -2.46 -22.63 3.15
C ASP A 369 -2.84 -21.40 2.29
N PHE A 370 -3.80 -20.58 2.73
CA PHE A 370 -4.25 -19.39 2.02
C PHE A 370 -4.43 -18.20 2.95
N HIS A 371 -3.56 -17.21 2.84
CA HIS A 371 -3.55 -16.00 3.65
C HIS A 371 -3.98 -14.78 2.83
N ILE A 372 -4.77 -13.89 3.43
CA ILE A 372 -5.27 -12.67 2.77
C ILE A 372 -4.59 -11.44 3.35
N TRP A 373 -3.85 -10.73 2.51
CA TRP A 373 -3.17 -9.48 2.82
C TRP A 373 -3.94 -8.31 2.23
N ARG A 374 -4.40 -7.39 3.07
CA ARG A 374 -5.18 -6.23 2.63
C ARG A 374 -4.27 -5.15 2.08
N GLN A 375 -4.50 -4.77 0.83
CA GLN A 375 -3.88 -3.61 0.19
C GLN A 375 -4.95 -2.58 -0.13
N THR A 376 -4.75 -1.34 0.28
CA THR A 376 -5.66 -0.22 -0.01
C THR A 376 -5.02 0.79 -0.94
N ARG A 377 -5.83 1.51 -1.71
CA ARG A 377 -5.39 2.62 -2.54
C ARG A 377 -6.52 3.61 -2.83
N THR A 378 -6.13 4.85 -3.17
CA THR A 378 -7.04 5.87 -3.72
C THR A 378 -7.29 5.61 -5.22
N GLY A 379 -8.47 5.90 -5.71
CA GLY A 379 -8.81 5.81 -7.14
C GLY A 379 -8.15 6.92 -7.95
N LEU A 380 -7.62 6.56 -9.12
CA LEU A 380 -6.92 7.49 -10.01
C LEU A 380 -7.81 8.65 -10.47
N LEU A 381 -9.08 8.36 -10.78
CA LEU A 381 -10.03 9.29 -11.38
C LEU A 381 -10.62 10.30 -10.38
N SER A 382 -10.34 10.14 -9.09
CA SER A 382 -10.93 10.99 -8.03
C SER A 382 -10.09 12.23 -7.70
N TYR A 383 -8.87 12.34 -8.24
CA TYR A 383 -7.96 13.42 -7.89
C TYR A 383 -8.41 14.77 -8.48
N PRO A 384 -8.51 15.84 -7.66
CA PRO A 384 -8.72 17.18 -8.15
C PRO A 384 -7.47 17.74 -8.83
N LEU A 385 -7.66 18.68 -9.77
CA LEU A 385 -6.56 19.34 -10.50
C LEU A 385 -5.81 20.34 -9.62
N GLU A 386 -6.45 20.95 -8.64
CA GLU A 386 -5.80 21.94 -7.78
C GLU A 386 -4.83 21.23 -6.81
N PRO A 387 -3.53 21.64 -6.77
CA PRO A 387 -2.50 20.87 -6.06
C PRO A 387 -2.74 20.69 -4.55
N ASN A 388 -3.25 21.70 -3.85
CA ASN A 388 -3.53 21.59 -2.42
C ASN A 388 -4.76 20.72 -2.15
N ALA A 389 -5.77 20.80 -3.02
CA ALA A 389 -6.93 19.91 -2.95
C ALA A 389 -6.50 18.45 -3.21
N ALA A 390 -5.59 18.20 -4.15
CA ALA A 390 -5.04 16.87 -4.43
C ALA A 390 -4.25 16.30 -3.22
N ARG A 391 -3.44 17.12 -2.56
CA ARG A 391 -2.72 16.75 -1.32
C ARG A 391 -3.69 16.45 -0.17
N ALA A 392 -4.72 17.27 -0.01
CA ALA A 392 -5.75 17.06 1.00
C ALA A 392 -6.53 15.76 0.74
N HIS A 393 -6.91 15.51 -0.53
CA HIS A 393 -7.58 14.29 -0.96
C HIS A 393 -6.75 13.03 -0.67
N LEU A 394 -5.46 13.04 -1.02
CA LEU A 394 -4.52 11.96 -0.70
C LEU A 394 -4.55 11.64 0.80
N SER A 395 -4.37 12.65 1.64
CA SER A 395 -4.31 12.48 3.10
C SER A 395 -5.64 11.97 3.68
N ALA A 396 -6.77 12.55 3.24
CA ALA A 396 -8.10 12.15 3.70
C ALA A 396 -8.44 10.71 3.28
N SER A 397 -8.16 10.35 2.02
CA SER A 397 -8.41 9.00 1.51
C SER A 397 -7.58 7.95 2.25
N ILE A 398 -6.28 8.21 2.52
CA ILE A 398 -5.45 7.27 3.28
C ILE A 398 -5.95 7.14 4.72
N TYR A 399 -6.36 8.23 5.36
CA TYR A 399 -6.93 8.16 6.70
C TYR A 399 -8.20 7.28 6.73
N LEU A 400 -9.09 7.42 5.74
CA LEU A 400 -10.26 6.56 5.57
C LEU A 400 -9.87 5.08 5.37
N GLN A 401 -8.88 4.81 4.51
CA GLN A 401 -8.39 3.46 4.22
C GLN A 401 -7.91 2.72 5.47
N MET A 402 -7.36 3.43 6.45
CA MET A 402 -6.88 2.85 7.71
C MET A 402 -7.98 2.19 8.54
N ALA A 403 -9.26 2.51 8.31
CA ALA A 403 -10.39 1.80 8.93
C ALA A 403 -10.40 0.30 8.61
N LEU A 404 -9.80 -0.12 7.49
CA LEU A 404 -9.65 -1.52 7.09
C LEU A 404 -8.39 -2.19 7.66
N LYS A 405 -7.56 -1.46 8.40
CA LYS A 405 -6.27 -1.95 8.94
C LYS A 405 -5.42 -2.62 7.84
N PRO A 406 -5.05 -1.91 6.77
CA PRO A 406 -4.31 -2.49 5.65
C PRO A 406 -2.91 -2.93 6.07
N HIS A 407 -2.39 -3.98 5.42
CA HIS A 407 -1.00 -4.41 5.52
C HIS A 407 -0.11 -3.64 4.53
N ILE A 408 -0.71 -3.20 3.41
CA ILE A 408 -0.05 -2.48 2.33
C ILE A 408 -0.90 -1.25 1.99
N VAL A 409 -0.28 -0.08 1.92
CA VAL A 409 -0.91 1.12 1.36
C VAL A 409 -0.24 1.44 0.02
N HIS A 410 -1.01 1.32 -1.05
CA HIS A 410 -0.59 1.77 -2.37
C HIS A 410 -0.89 3.27 -2.49
N ILE A 411 0.13 4.07 -2.37
CA ILE A 411 0.03 5.50 -2.54
C ILE A 411 -0.17 5.81 -4.03
N VAL A 412 -1.26 6.52 -4.34
CA VAL A 412 -1.47 7.19 -5.61
C VAL A 412 -1.11 8.66 -5.37
N GLY A 413 -0.08 9.15 -6.04
CA GLY A 413 0.47 10.46 -5.76
C GLY A 413 -0.51 11.61 -6.04
N HIS A 414 -0.33 12.73 -5.33
CA HIS A 414 -1.15 13.93 -5.50
C HIS A 414 -1.01 14.59 -6.88
N THR A 415 -0.05 14.14 -7.67
CA THR A 415 0.17 14.63 -9.05
C THR A 415 -0.60 13.87 -10.12
N GLU A 416 -1.38 12.84 -9.73
CA GLU A 416 -2.04 11.90 -10.66
C GLU A 416 -2.87 12.58 -11.74
N ALA A 417 -3.61 13.63 -11.39
CA ALA A 417 -4.41 14.38 -12.37
C ALA A 417 -3.62 15.45 -13.13
N HIS A 418 -2.32 15.62 -12.87
CA HIS A 418 -1.57 16.76 -13.36
C HIS A 418 -0.34 16.38 -14.19
N HIS A 419 0.55 15.52 -13.67
CA HIS A 419 1.79 15.12 -14.34
C HIS A 419 2.33 13.80 -13.77
N ALA A 420 3.22 13.14 -14.53
CA ALA A 420 3.94 11.97 -14.06
C ALA A 420 4.80 12.31 -12.84
N ALA A 421 4.62 11.57 -11.75
CA ALA A 421 5.28 11.86 -10.48
C ALA A 421 6.82 11.82 -10.62
N THR A 422 7.47 12.89 -10.19
CA THR A 422 8.92 12.94 -9.98
C THR A 422 9.30 12.19 -8.70
N ALA A 423 10.59 11.97 -8.47
CA ALA A 423 11.05 11.39 -7.21
C ALA A 423 10.66 12.24 -5.98
N ASP A 424 10.69 13.56 -6.11
CA ASP A 424 10.26 14.48 -5.04
C ASP A 424 8.77 14.36 -4.76
N ASP A 425 7.94 14.26 -5.80
CA ASP A 425 6.50 14.05 -5.62
C ASP A 425 6.19 12.72 -4.92
N VAL A 426 6.92 11.65 -5.23
CA VAL A 426 6.79 10.34 -4.56
C VAL A 426 7.20 10.46 -3.10
N ILE A 427 8.27 11.16 -2.79
CA ILE A 427 8.74 11.40 -1.42
C ILE A 427 7.69 12.20 -0.64
N ASP A 428 7.21 13.31 -1.19
CA ASP A 428 6.18 14.16 -0.57
C ASP A 428 4.89 13.38 -0.32
N ALA A 429 4.40 12.63 -1.31
CA ALA A 429 3.22 11.79 -1.18
C ALA A 429 3.39 10.72 -0.08
N SER A 430 4.58 10.12 0.00
CA SER A 430 4.89 9.12 1.03
C SER A 430 4.92 9.71 2.43
N LEU A 431 5.46 10.91 2.61
CA LEU A 431 5.47 11.61 3.89
C LEU A 431 4.05 12.01 4.34
N MET A 432 3.22 12.50 3.41
CA MET A 432 1.79 12.76 3.71
C MET A 432 1.04 11.49 4.09
N ALA A 433 1.28 10.39 3.37
CA ALA A 433 0.70 9.09 3.67
C ALA A 433 1.10 8.60 5.07
N ARG A 434 2.38 8.67 5.43
CA ARG A 434 2.88 8.31 6.76
C ARG A 434 2.19 9.11 7.86
N GLN A 435 2.02 10.42 7.68
CA GLN A 435 1.35 11.24 8.68
C GLN A 435 -0.13 10.86 8.84
N SER A 436 -0.82 10.55 7.74
CA SER A 436 -2.23 10.10 7.79
C SER A 436 -2.37 8.76 8.50
N ILE A 437 -1.45 7.81 8.24
CA ILE A 437 -1.38 6.50 8.89
C ILE A 437 -1.10 6.67 10.38
N GLU A 438 -0.12 7.49 10.74
CA GLU A 438 0.21 7.76 12.14
C GLU A 438 -0.96 8.36 12.92
N ASN A 439 -1.67 9.31 12.32
CA ASN A 439 -2.87 9.89 12.92
C ASN A 439 -3.96 8.82 13.16
N ALA A 440 -4.14 7.90 12.22
CA ALA A 440 -5.10 6.80 12.38
C ALA A 440 -4.67 5.81 13.47
N LEU A 441 -3.39 5.46 13.54
CA LEU A 441 -2.85 4.53 14.55
C LEU A 441 -2.90 5.11 15.97
N LYS A 442 -2.89 6.44 16.12
CA LYS A 442 -3.05 7.13 17.41
C LYS A 442 -4.48 7.08 17.97
N GLY A 443 -5.45 6.62 17.21
CA GLY A 443 -6.83 6.46 17.67
C GLY A 443 -7.87 6.99 16.67
N GLN A 444 -8.04 6.27 15.56
CA GLN A 444 -9.10 6.54 14.60
C GLN A 444 -10.46 6.07 15.17
N PRO A 445 -11.55 6.84 15.00
CA PRO A 445 -12.90 6.35 15.31
C PRO A 445 -13.21 5.06 14.54
N ASP A 446 -13.99 4.17 15.14
CA ASP A 446 -14.47 2.98 14.44
C ASP A 446 -15.55 3.36 13.40
N MET A 447 -15.08 3.65 12.18
CA MET A 447 -15.96 4.05 11.08
C MET A 447 -16.85 2.89 10.61
N LEU A 448 -16.42 1.64 10.82
CA LEU A 448 -17.20 0.46 10.43
C LEU A 448 -18.41 0.25 11.34
N ALA A 449 -18.47 0.86 12.52
CA ALA A 449 -19.62 0.80 13.42
C ALA A 449 -20.84 1.60 12.93
N ASP A 450 -20.71 2.43 11.88
CA ASP A 450 -21.82 3.22 11.32
C ASP A 450 -22.91 2.30 10.76
N PRO A 451 -24.18 2.44 11.21
CA PRO A 451 -25.28 1.60 10.74
C PRO A 451 -25.54 1.67 9.23
N ALA A 452 -25.29 2.84 8.59
CA ALA A 452 -25.45 2.99 7.15
C ALA A 452 -24.40 2.21 6.38
N ILE A 453 -23.15 2.18 6.86
CA ILE A 453 -22.06 1.36 6.31
C ILE A 453 -22.39 -0.12 6.44
N GLN A 454 -22.86 -0.57 7.60
CA GLN A 454 -23.23 -1.97 7.83
C GLN A 454 -24.41 -2.39 6.94
N ALA A 455 -25.46 -1.59 6.85
CA ALA A 455 -26.62 -1.88 6.00
C ALA A 455 -26.23 -1.98 4.51
N ARG A 456 -25.37 -1.08 4.03
CA ARG A 456 -24.87 -1.13 2.65
C ARG A 456 -23.97 -2.34 2.40
N LYS A 457 -23.10 -2.66 3.34
CA LYS A 457 -22.25 -3.84 3.29
C LYS A 457 -23.06 -5.11 3.15
N ASP A 458 -24.06 -5.31 4.03
CA ASP A 458 -24.91 -6.49 4.01
C ASP A 458 -25.74 -6.60 2.72
N HIS A 459 -26.24 -5.46 2.23
CA HIS A 459 -26.93 -5.38 0.93
C HIS A 459 -26.01 -5.84 -0.21
N LEU A 460 -24.79 -5.32 -0.29
CA LEU A 460 -23.84 -5.68 -1.36
C LEU A 460 -23.44 -7.16 -1.32
N ILE A 461 -23.28 -7.73 -0.13
CA ILE A 461 -23.02 -9.17 0.03
C ILE A 461 -24.20 -10.00 -0.52
N ALA A 462 -25.42 -9.65 -0.18
CA ALA A 462 -26.61 -10.34 -0.66
C ALA A 462 -26.74 -10.26 -2.19
N GLU A 463 -26.53 -9.08 -2.78
CA GLU A 463 -26.58 -8.88 -4.23
C GLU A 463 -25.43 -9.65 -4.95
N ALA A 464 -24.21 -9.63 -4.40
CA ALA A 464 -23.07 -10.37 -4.96
C ALA A 464 -23.31 -11.90 -4.95
N GLN A 465 -23.98 -12.42 -3.93
CA GLN A 465 -24.37 -13.85 -3.90
C GLN A 465 -25.36 -14.20 -5.01
N VAL A 466 -26.29 -13.30 -5.36
CA VAL A 466 -27.19 -13.48 -6.52
C VAL A 466 -26.38 -13.51 -7.81
N THR A 467 -25.43 -12.61 -7.99
CA THR A 467 -24.56 -12.57 -9.17
C THR A 467 -23.72 -13.84 -9.29
N LEU A 468 -23.12 -14.33 -8.18
CA LEU A 468 -22.36 -15.58 -8.18
C LEU A 468 -23.26 -16.80 -8.50
N SER A 469 -24.52 -16.80 -8.05
CA SER A 469 -25.48 -17.86 -8.39
C SER A 469 -25.82 -17.86 -9.89
N ALA A 470 -26.01 -16.68 -10.48
CA ALA A 470 -26.22 -16.54 -11.92
C ALA A 470 -24.99 -17.01 -12.73
N ILE A 471 -23.77 -16.72 -12.28
CA ILE A 471 -22.56 -17.25 -12.94
C ILE A 471 -22.54 -18.78 -12.89
N ARG A 472 -22.81 -19.39 -11.73
CA ARG A 472 -22.84 -20.86 -11.59
C ARG A 472 -23.86 -21.51 -12.51
N SER A 473 -25.02 -20.89 -12.76
CA SER A 473 -26.06 -21.42 -13.62
C SER A 473 -25.68 -21.47 -15.11
N LEU A 474 -24.63 -20.76 -15.51
CA LEU A 474 -24.13 -20.74 -16.89
C LEU A 474 -23.31 -21.97 -17.27
N ALA A 475 -22.82 -22.68 -16.27
CA ALA A 475 -21.92 -23.81 -16.50
C ALA A 475 -22.63 -25.01 -17.13
N ASP A 476 -21.95 -25.71 -18.00
CA ASP A 476 -22.38 -26.99 -18.52
C ASP A 476 -22.31 -28.07 -17.42
N HIS A 477 -23.12 -29.11 -17.52
CA HIS A 477 -23.27 -30.15 -16.48
C HIS A 477 -21.97 -30.89 -16.13
N GLU A 478 -20.97 -30.84 -17.01
CA GLU A 478 -19.67 -31.50 -16.81
C GLU A 478 -18.66 -30.63 -16.05
N VAL A 479 -18.93 -29.33 -15.89
CA VAL A 479 -18.04 -28.38 -15.21
C VAL A 479 -18.11 -28.60 -13.70
N GLN A 480 -16.99 -28.99 -13.09
CA GLN A 480 -16.93 -29.26 -11.65
C GLN A 480 -17.02 -27.99 -10.81
N ASP A 481 -16.30 -26.94 -11.24
CA ASP A 481 -16.27 -25.66 -10.55
C ASP A 481 -16.50 -24.49 -11.52
N PRO A 482 -17.74 -24.02 -11.62
CA PRO A 482 -18.10 -22.91 -12.53
C PRO A 482 -17.36 -21.60 -12.27
N LEU A 483 -16.89 -21.35 -11.04
CA LEU A 483 -16.24 -20.08 -10.69
C LEU A 483 -14.74 -20.07 -11.02
N THR A 484 -14.19 -21.18 -11.47
CA THR A 484 -12.82 -21.30 -11.97
C THR A 484 -12.74 -21.68 -13.43
N ASP A 485 -13.86 -22.07 -14.04
CA ASP A 485 -13.90 -22.48 -15.44
C ASP A 485 -13.84 -21.27 -16.38
N PRO A 486 -12.79 -21.13 -17.22
CA PRO A 486 -12.62 -20.00 -18.11
C PRO A 486 -13.80 -19.79 -19.07
N ALA A 487 -14.41 -20.88 -19.57
CA ALA A 487 -15.55 -20.78 -20.48
C ALA A 487 -16.80 -20.21 -19.79
N THR A 488 -17.08 -20.66 -18.57
CA THR A 488 -18.20 -20.15 -17.73
C THR A 488 -17.96 -18.67 -17.36
N LEU A 489 -16.76 -18.32 -16.94
CA LEU A 489 -16.40 -16.95 -16.59
C LEU A 489 -16.47 -16.01 -17.81
N GLY A 490 -15.95 -16.44 -18.96
CA GLY A 490 -16.04 -15.69 -20.21
C GLY A 490 -17.50 -15.51 -20.65
N LYS A 491 -18.34 -16.56 -20.52
CA LYS A 491 -19.77 -16.50 -20.81
C LYS A 491 -20.49 -15.49 -19.90
N ALA A 492 -20.12 -15.40 -18.60
CA ALA A 492 -20.68 -14.42 -17.69
C ALA A 492 -20.44 -12.97 -18.13
N VAL A 493 -19.28 -12.67 -18.71
CA VAL A 493 -18.96 -11.36 -19.28
C VAL A 493 -19.76 -11.14 -20.58
N ARG A 494 -19.75 -12.09 -21.52
CA ARG A 494 -20.47 -11.95 -22.81
C ARG A 494 -21.97 -11.77 -22.62
N MET A 495 -22.55 -12.41 -21.63
CA MET A 495 -23.98 -12.30 -21.32
C MET A 495 -24.35 -11.08 -20.47
N GLY A 496 -23.36 -10.33 -19.98
CA GLY A 496 -23.55 -9.11 -19.20
C GLY A 496 -23.93 -9.37 -17.74
N ILE A 497 -23.65 -10.58 -17.21
CA ILE A 497 -23.70 -10.82 -15.76
C ILE A 497 -22.63 -10.00 -15.07
N LEU A 498 -21.39 -10.07 -15.59
CA LEU A 498 -20.31 -9.15 -15.28
C LEU A 498 -20.23 -8.11 -16.41
N ASP A 499 -20.54 -6.86 -16.11
CA ASP A 499 -20.62 -5.80 -17.14
C ASP A 499 -20.27 -4.42 -16.56
N ALA A 500 -19.88 -3.48 -17.41
CA ALA A 500 -19.58 -2.11 -17.06
C ALA A 500 -19.92 -1.15 -18.20
N PRO A 501 -20.40 0.08 -17.92
CA PRO A 501 -20.79 1.05 -18.95
C PRO A 501 -19.69 1.37 -19.96
N HIS A 502 -18.43 1.43 -19.53
CA HIS A 502 -17.30 1.75 -20.41
C HIS A 502 -16.86 0.59 -21.31
N LEU A 503 -17.52 -0.58 -21.22
CA LEU A 503 -17.31 -1.70 -22.13
C LEU A 503 -18.24 -1.68 -23.37
N ARG A 504 -19.08 -0.66 -23.52
CA ARG A 504 -20.03 -0.53 -24.66
C ARG A 504 -19.40 -0.59 -26.05
N ALA A 505 -18.11 -0.30 -26.17
CA ALA A 505 -17.38 -0.40 -27.43
C ALA A 505 -16.60 -1.73 -27.55
N SER A 506 -16.62 -2.59 -26.55
CA SER A 506 -15.99 -3.90 -26.59
C SER A 506 -16.71 -4.80 -27.59
N LYS A 507 -15.96 -5.64 -28.31
CA LYS A 507 -16.52 -6.68 -29.20
C LYS A 507 -16.84 -7.97 -28.43
N ILE A 508 -16.42 -8.07 -27.17
CA ILE A 508 -16.51 -9.26 -26.32
C ILE A 508 -17.55 -9.05 -25.22
N ALA A 509 -17.37 -8.01 -24.40
CA ALA A 509 -18.31 -7.69 -23.35
C ALA A 509 -19.59 -7.06 -23.89
N ARG A 510 -20.69 -7.23 -23.16
CA ARG A 510 -22.01 -6.71 -23.57
C ARG A 510 -22.06 -5.18 -23.49
N GLY A 511 -21.47 -4.57 -22.46
CA GLY A 511 -21.37 -3.13 -22.27
C GLY A 511 -22.72 -2.41 -22.24
N SER A 512 -23.77 -3.09 -21.80
CA SER A 512 -25.16 -2.60 -21.85
C SER A 512 -25.67 -2.07 -20.50
N ILE A 513 -24.99 -2.41 -19.42
CA ILE A 513 -25.37 -1.95 -18.08
C ILE A 513 -25.27 -0.43 -17.98
N GLN A 514 -26.26 0.18 -17.35
CA GLN A 514 -26.21 1.60 -17.00
C GLN A 514 -26.07 1.75 -15.50
N THR A 515 -25.29 2.71 -15.06
CA THR A 515 -25.02 2.95 -13.65
C THR A 515 -25.17 4.42 -13.30
N ARG A 516 -25.42 4.68 -12.02
CA ARG A 516 -25.47 6.03 -11.45
C ARG A 516 -25.02 6.00 -10.00
N ILE A 517 -24.40 7.09 -9.56
CA ILE A 517 -24.17 7.31 -8.13
C ILE A 517 -25.50 7.70 -7.48
N ILE A 518 -25.97 6.86 -6.56
CA ILE A 518 -27.21 7.05 -5.79
C ILE A 518 -26.85 6.92 -4.30
N ASN A 519 -27.16 7.95 -3.52
CA ASN A 519 -26.82 8.01 -2.10
C ASN A 519 -25.34 7.69 -1.80
N GLY A 520 -24.45 8.04 -2.72
CA GLY A 520 -23.01 7.84 -2.60
C GLY A 520 -22.48 6.47 -3.05
N GLY A 521 -23.32 5.49 -3.40
CA GLY A 521 -22.94 4.21 -3.98
C GLY A 521 -23.19 4.15 -5.50
N CYS A 522 -22.41 3.34 -6.21
CA CYS A 522 -22.62 3.09 -7.64
C CYS A 522 -23.62 1.96 -7.84
N GLU A 523 -24.78 2.30 -8.39
CA GLU A 523 -25.90 1.38 -8.60
C GLU A 523 -26.13 1.10 -10.09
N ALA A 524 -26.49 -0.15 -10.42
CA ALA A 524 -27.14 -0.43 -11.69
C ALA A 524 -28.54 0.22 -11.71
N ILE A 525 -28.95 0.77 -12.85
CA ILE A 525 -30.24 1.44 -13.00
C ILE A 525 -31.08 0.86 -14.14
N ASP A 526 -32.39 0.95 -14.00
CA ASP A 526 -33.37 0.62 -15.03
C ASP A 526 -33.63 1.80 -15.99
N ALA A 527 -34.49 1.59 -16.99
CA ALA A 527 -34.88 2.61 -17.96
C ALA A 527 -35.57 3.84 -17.31
N ALA A 528 -36.11 3.72 -16.10
CA ALA A 528 -36.69 4.81 -15.34
C ALA A 528 -35.66 5.49 -14.40
N ASN A 529 -34.38 5.15 -14.54
CA ASN A 529 -33.27 5.62 -13.68
C ASN A 529 -33.43 5.26 -12.19
N GLN A 530 -34.11 4.15 -11.90
CA GLN A 530 -34.24 3.65 -10.52
C GLN A 530 -33.21 2.52 -10.30
N PRO A 531 -32.74 2.32 -9.05
CA PRO A 531 -31.87 1.19 -8.73
C PRO A 531 -32.47 -0.14 -9.19
N LEU A 532 -31.64 -0.93 -9.87
CA LEU A 532 -32.02 -2.22 -10.42
C LEU A 532 -31.34 -3.35 -9.63
N PRO A 533 -32.05 -4.00 -8.67
CA PRO A 533 -31.48 -5.11 -7.90
C PRO A 533 -31.05 -6.28 -8.81
N GLU A 534 -29.98 -6.98 -8.41
CA GLU A 534 -29.40 -8.10 -9.16
C GLU A 534 -30.41 -9.20 -9.47
N ARG A 535 -31.29 -9.54 -8.53
CA ARG A 535 -32.35 -10.52 -8.76
C ARG A 535 -33.29 -10.15 -9.90
N LYS A 536 -33.51 -8.86 -10.15
CA LYS A 536 -34.28 -8.37 -11.29
C LYS A 536 -33.44 -8.30 -12.55
N ARG A 537 -32.21 -7.80 -12.44
CA ARG A 537 -31.27 -7.66 -13.56
C ARG A 537 -30.93 -9.01 -14.17
N LEU A 538 -30.79 -10.03 -13.36
CA LEU A 538 -30.36 -11.38 -13.73
C LEU A 538 -31.48 -12.42 -13.74
N ALA A 539 -32.75 -11.97 -13.78
CA ALA A 539 -33.90 -12.89 -13.67
C ALA A 539 -33.93 -14.00 -14.73
N GLU A 540 -33.34 -13.78 -15.91
CA GLU A 540 -33.23 -14.80 -16.96
C GLU A 540 -32.20 -15.91 -16.69
N PHE A 541 -31.32 -15.73 -15.68
CA PHE A 541 -30.23 -16.65 -15.31
C PHE A 541 -30.46 -17.33 -13.96
N LEU A 542 -31.51 -16.98 -13.23
CA LEU A 542 -31.85 -17.48 -11.91
C LEU A 542 -33.03 -18.45 -11.98
#